data_ce4119952e52f7fb72bac240b338700b
#
_entry.id   ce4119952e52f7fb72bac240b338700b
#
_cell.length_a   1.000
_cell.length_b   1.000
_cell.length_c   1.000
_cell.angle_alpha   90.00
_cell.angle_beta   90.00
_cell.angle_gamma   90.00
#
_symmetry.space_group_name_H-M   'P 1'
#
loop_
_entity.id
_entity.type
_entity.pdbx_description
1 polymer ?
#
loop_
_entity_poly.entity_id
_entity_poly.type
_entity_poly.pdbx_seq_one_letter_code
_entity_poly.pdbx_strand_id
1 'polypeptide(L)'
;MQRQQIFLSVVDTYLNVDLNRGSCNDVAGRTRVDVAGISPDRLAVMLIFGQSNGANSGSAPYVPRRRVFNFNLFDGHCYVAQDPLLGATEAGGNFASRMADMLIERGAFDSVVLAPIGVGGSRIEEWTTGGARHRRLQVAIARAGEAGLRFTHLLWHQGESNAVHEPDGRLYADCFRNIHAAVRSYGVQAPIYVAQATVCQSPPNEAIRAAQRAVVDPALGIRAGPDTDTIGPEHRFDGCHMAESGLIRHAELWVEALIGGETAKTAPRPHPAGKVG
;
A
#
# COMPACT_ATOMS: atom_id res chain seq x y z
N MET A 1 15.93 -19.11 13.94
CA MET A 1 16.98 -18.15 13.54
C MET A 1 17.77 -18.62 12.29
N GLN A 2 18.37 -19.80 12.29
CA GLN A 2 19.24 -20.25 11.17
C GLN A 2 18.53 -20.39 9.80
N ARG A 3 17.26 -20.86 9.75
CA ARG A 3 16.48 -20.98 8.49
C ARG A 3 16.10 -19.61 7.90
N GLN A 4 15.88 -18.60 8.73
CA GLN A 4 15.56 -17.24 8.31
C GLN A 4 16.79 -16.53 7.72
N GLN A 5 17.97 -16.74 8.32
CA GLN A 5 19.24 -16.21 7.83
C GLN A 5 19.67 -16.80 6.48
N ILE A 6 19.46 -18.10 6.26
CA ILE A 6 19.73 -18.76 4.96
C ILE A 6 18.78 -18.24 3.89
N PHE A 7 17.51 -18.02 4.22
CA PHE A 7 16.53 -17.45 3.31
C PHE A 7 16.90 -16.03 2.86
N LEU A 8 17.40 -15.20 3.78
CA LEU A 8 17.81 -13.81 3.51
C LEU A 8 19.10 -13.71 2.70
N SER A 9 20.11 -14.58 2.95
CA SER A 9 21.34 -14.60 2.17
C SER A 9 21.08 -15.02 0.71
N VAL A 10 20.16 -15.93 0.46
CA VAL A 10 19.70 -16.31 -0.88
C VAL A 10 18.91 -15.16 -1.52
N VAL A 11 18.13 -14.43 -0.71
CA VAL A 11 17.36 -13.27 -1.14
C VAL A 11 18.28 -12.12 -1.53
N ASP A 12 19.36 -11.82 -0.80
CA ASP A 12 20.31 -10.75 -1.12
C ASP A 12 21.01 -10.96 -2.47
N THR A 13 21.32 -12.20 -2.81
CA THR A 13 21.97 -12.52 -4.10
C THR A 13 21.02 -12.34 -5.29
N TYR A 14 19.72 -12.59 -5.11
CA TYR A 14 18.70 -12.43 -6.17
C TYR A 14 18.06 -11.03 -6.23
N LEU A 15 18.07 -10.28 -5.12
CA LEU A 15 17.52 -8.91 -5.05
C LEU A 15 18.26 -7.93 -5.97
N ASN A 16 19.54 -8.19 -6.23
CA ASN A 16 20.36 -7.27 -7.02
C ASN A 16 20.08 -7.28 -8.53
N VAL A 17 19.37 -8.26 -9.08
CA VAL A 17 19.19 -8.36 -10.53
C VAL A 17 17.75 -8.07 -10.98
N ASP A 18 16.72 -8.65 -10.36
CA ASP A 18 15.34 -8.56 -10.87
C ASP A 18 14.41 -7.63 -10.08
N LEU A 19 14.63 -7.47 -8.77
CA LEU A 19 13.78 -6.59 -7.95
C LEU A 19 14.12 -5.12 -8.13
N ASN A 20 15.34 -4.81 -8.59
CA ASN A 20 15.87 -3.46 -8.68
C ASN A 20 15.48 -2.72 -9.97
N ARG A 21 15.03 -3.45 -10.99
CA ARG A 21 14.76 -2.87 -12.31
C ARG A 21 13.61 -1.86 -12.24
N GLY A 22 13.95 -0.58 -12.42
CA GLY A 22 12.99 0.53 -12.42
C GLY A 22 12.50 0.96 -11.04
N SER A 23 13.03 0.36 -9.95
CA SER A 23 12.65 0.75 -8.58
C SER A 23 13.49 1.93 -8.09
N CYS A 24 12.84 2.85 -7.36
CA CYS A 24 13.52 3.89 -6.62
C CYS A 24 14.23 3.26 -5.41
N ASN A 25 15.56 3.28 -5.39
CA ASN A 25 16.38 2.76 -4.29
C ASN A 25 17.62 3.62 -4.01
N ASP A 26 17.76 4.75 -4.68
CA ASP A 26 18.85 5.69 -4.43
C ASP A 26 18.60 6.42 -3.09
N VAL A 27 19.48 6.16 -2.13
CA VAL A 27 19.46 6.75 -0.79
C VAL A 27 20.35 7.98 -0.66
N ALA A 28 21.03 8.40 -1.74
CA ALA A 28 21.87 9.59 -1.72
C ALA A 28 21.03 10.83 -1.33
N GLY A 29 21.52 11.60 -0.37
CA GLY A 29 20.82 12.78 0.16
C GLY A 29 19.60 12.49 1.03
N ARG A 30 19.28 11.23 1.33
CA ARG A 30 18.18 10.85 2.22
C ARG A 30 18.64 10.80 3.67
N THR A 31 17.82 11.32 4.59
CA THR A 31 18.09 11.26 6.03
C THR A 31 17.59 9.95 6.60
N ARG A 32 18.51 9.08 7.03
CA ARG A 32 18.18 7.83 7.72
C ARG A 32 17.63 8.10 9.11
N VAL A 33 16.63 7.33 9.52
CA VAL A 33 15.93 7.46 10.79
C VAL A 33 15.88 6.10 11.50
N ASP A 34 16.15 6.10 12.80
CA ASP A 34 15.84 4.97 13.67
C ASP A 34 14.39 5.09 14.16
N VAL A 35 13.54 4.15 13.74
CA VAL A 35 12.12 4.11 14.12
C VAL A 35 11.84 3.23 15.33
N ALA A 36 12.84 2.52 15.86
CA ALA A 36 12.68 1.62 17.02
C ALA A 36 12.27 2.37 18.31
N GLY A 37 12.60 3.66 18.41
CA GLY A 37 12.22 4.52 19.54
C GLY A 37 10.82 5.17 19.41
N ILE A 38 10.07 4.91 18.36
CA ILE A 38 8.72 5.47 18.18
C ILE A 38 7.72 4.59 18.92
N SER A 39 6.87 5.20 19.77
CA SER A 39 5.79 4.45 20.45
C SER A 39 4.90 3.74 19.41
N PRO A 40 4.66 2.42 19.57
CA PRO A 40 3.85 1.66 18.63
C PRO A 40 2.36 2.04 18.67
N ASP A 41 1.87 2.62 19.76
CA ASP A 41 0.44 2.80 19.99
C ASP A 41 -0.23 3.76 18.99
N ARG A 42 0.54 4.70 18.45
CA ARG A 42 0.09 5.68 17.46
C ARG A 42 0.97 5.73 16.21
N LEU A 43 1.69 4.62 15.95
CA LEU A 43 2.47 4.42 14.74
C LEU A 43 1.70 3.57 13.73
N ALA A 44 1.47 4.09 12.53
CA ALA A 44 1.03 3.28 11.41
C ALA A 44 2.24 2.80 10.59
N VAL A 45 2.28 1.51 10.26
CA VAL A 45 3.24 0.93 9.31
C VAL A 45 2.44 0.36 8.15
N MET A 46 2.58 0.98 6.98
CA MET A 46 1.72 0.72 5.83
C MET A 46 2.50 0.10 4.69
N LEU A 47 2.10 -1.11 4.26
CA LEU A 47 2.58 -1.72 3.03
C LEU A 47 1.70 -1.25 1.87
N ILE A 48 2.29 -0.61 0.85
CA ILE A 48 1.58 -0.19 -0.36
C ILE A 48 2.08 -1.04 -1.52
N PHE A 49 1.18 -1.79 -2.17
CA PHE A 49 1.54 -2.73 -3.21
C PHE A 49 0.48 -2.82 -4.30
N GLY A 50 0.87 -3.37 -5.45
CA GLY A 50 0.07 -3.41 -6.66
C GLY A 50 0.80 -2.75 -7.83
N GLN A 51 0.12 -1.91 -8.60
CA GLN A 51 0.69 -1.34 -9.82
C GLN A 51 1.00 0.18 -9.75
N SER A 52 1.10 0.83 -10.89
CA SER A 52 1.66 2.18 -11.07
C SER A 52 1.01 3.25 -10.19
N ASN A 53 -0.32 3.32 -10.08
CA ASN A 53 -0.99 4.29 -9.19
C ASN A 53 -0.80 3.98 -7.68
N GLY A 54 -0.28 2.81 -7.33
CA GLY A 54 0.25 2.48 -6.00
C GLY A 54 1.78 2.65 -5.88
N ALA A 55 2.45 3.03 -6.99
CA ALA A 55 3.88 3.31 -7.09
C ALA A 55 4.14 4.81 -7.28
N ASN A 56 5.33 5.20 -7.78
CA ASN A 56 5.73 6.60 -7.96
C ASN A 56 5.37 7.14 -9.35
N SER A 57 4.16 6.89 -9.83
CA SER A 57 3.75 7.24 -11.21
C SER A 57 3.04 8.58 -11.33
N GLY A 58 2.79 9.29 -10.25
CA GLY A 58 2.12 10.59 -10.29
C GLY A 58 3.02 11.70 -10.81
N SER A 59 2.41 12.75 -11.39
CA SER A 59 3.17 13.83 -12.05
C SER A 59 3.90 14.78 -11.07
N ALA A 60 3.49 14.84 -9.81
CA ALA A 60 3.98 15.84 -8.86
C ALA A 60 4.56 15.20 -7.59
N PRO A 61 5.88 15.14 -7.43
CA PRO A 61 6.52 14.72 -6.19
C PRO A 61 6.11 15.59 -4.99
N TYR A 62 6.11 14.97 -3.79
CA TYR A 62 5.73 15.62 -2.54
C TYR A 62 6.71 15.28 -1.42
N VAL A 63 6.96 16.25 -0.56
CA VAL A 63 7.73 16.07 0.68
C VAL A 63 6.77 16.25 1.86
N PRO A 64 6.48 15.22 2.64
CA PRO A 64 5.65 15.33 3.84
C PRO A 64 6.21 16.34 4.84
N ARG A 65 5.33 17.04 5.54
CA ARG A 65 5.69 18.05 6.53
C ARG A 65 5.68 17.52 7.96
N ARG A 66 5.14 16.31 8.15
CA ARG A 66 4.97 15.67 9.45
C ARG A 66 5.89 14.45 9.59
N ARG A 67 5.73 13.70 10.65
CA ARG A 67 6.55 12.51 10.97
C ARG A 67 6.19 11.32 10.07
N VAL A 68 6.49 11.46 8.79
CA VAL A 68 6.34 10.41 7.78
C VAL A 68 7.71 9.86 7.43
N PHE A 69 7.83 8.54 7.49
CA PHE A 69 9.06 7.81 7.17
C PHE A 69 8.81 6.85 6.02
N ASN A 70 9.87 6.53 5.29
CA ASN A 70 9.83 5.58 4.19
C ASN A 70 10.76 4.40 4.52
N PHE A 71 10.19 3.20 4.67
CA PHE A 71 10.96 1.97 4.78
C PHE A 71 11.42 1.52 3.40
N ASN A 72 12.73 1.34 3.24
CA ASN A 72 13.32 0.84 2.01
C ASN A 72 13.52 -0.68 2.10
N LEU A 73 12.82 -1.43 1.28
CA LEU A 73 12.93 -2.90 1.23
C LEU A 73 14.32 -3.39 0.76
N PHE A 74 15.11 -2.55 0.06
CA PHE A 74 16.40 -2.95 -0.50
C PHE A 74 17.53 -3.00 0.54
N ASP A 75 17.51 -2.10 1.53
CA ASP A 75 18.53 -2.03 2.57
C ASP A 75 18.00 -2.28 3.99
N GLY A 76 16.67 -2.37 4.15
CA GLY A 76 16.02 -2.62 5.44
C GLY A 76 16.01 -1.43 6.39
N HIS A 77 16.24 -0.22 5.91
CA HIS A 77 16.29 0.99 6.73
C HIS A 77 15.11 1.93 6.48
N CYS A 78 14.85 2.80 7.45
CA CYS A 78 13.89 3.87 7.32
C CYS A 78 14.59 5.21 7.06
N TYR A 79 13.93 6.03 6.26
CA TYR A 79 14.37 7.37 5.90
C TYR A 79 13.25 8.38 6.13
N VAL A 80 13.57 9.65 6.30
CA VAL A 80 12.55 10.71 6.19
C VAL A 80 11.91 10.61 4.82
N ALA A 81 10.58 10.55 4.78
CA ALA A 81 9.86 10.34 3.52
C ALA A 81 9.94 11.57 2.61
N GLN A 82 10.19 11.31 1.35
CA GLN A 82 10.06 12.25 0.24
C GLN A 82 9.86 11.48 -1.06
N ASP A 83 9.07 12.01 -1.96
CA ASP A 83 8.90 11.41 -3.29
C ASP A 83 10.16 11.62 -4.16
N PRO A 84 10.48 10.68 -5.06
CA PRO A 84 9.85 9.36 -5.18
C PRO A 84 10.16 8.48 -3.97
N LEU A 85 9.16 7.72 -3.47
CA LEU A 85 9.34 6.83 -2.33
C LEU A 85 10.25 5.66 -2.69
N LEU A 86 11.23 5.35 -1.82
CA LEU A 86 12.11 4.20 -1.95
C LEU A 86 11.30 2.91 -1.86
N GLY A 87 11.59 1.98 -2.74
CA GLY A 87 10.95 0.67 -2.75
C GLY A 87 9.99 0.46 -3.93
N ALA A 88 9.23 1.44 -4.38
CA ALA A 88 8.35 1.34 -5.54
C ALA A 88 9.07 1.67 -6.85
N THR A 89 8.50 1.28 -7.99
CA THR A 89 9.00 1.68 -9.31
C THR A 89 8.65 3.13 -9.63
N GLU A 90 9.31 3.65 -10.67
CA GLU A 90 9.14 4.99 -11.22
C GLU A 90 9.68 6.09 -10.30
N ALA A 91 9.64 7.36 -10.78
CA ALA A 91 10.38 8.45 -10.17
C ALA A 91 9.55 9.73 -9.97
N GLY A 92 8.23 9.62 -10.02
CA GLY A 92 7.31 10.73 -9.81
C GLY A 92 6.73 10.79 -8.40
N GLY A 93 5.55 11.39 -8.27
CA GLY A 93 4.83 11.51 -7.01
C GLY A 93 4.09 10.23 -6.61
N ASN A 94 3.87 10.10 -5.30
CA ASN A 94 3.09 9.01 -4.72
C ASN A 94 1.96 9.58 -3.84
N PHE A 95 0.75 9.04 -3.98
CA PHE A 95 -0.39 9.46 -3.15
C PHE A 95 -0.12 9.21 -1.65
N ALA A 96 0.64 8.15 -1.32
CA ALA A 96 0.86 7.72 0.06
C ALA A 96 1.60 8.77 0.90
N SER A 97 2.49 9.56 0.30
CA SER A 97 3.19 10.66 0.98
C SER A 97 2.20 11.72 1.48
N ARG A 98 1.24 12.11 0.62
CA ARG A 98 0.18 13.07 0.98
C ARG A 98 -0.84 12.47 1.95
N MET A 99 -1.25 11.23 1.72
CA MET A 99 -2.17 10.49 2.60
C MET A 99 -1.62 10.41 4.03
N ALA A 100 -0.34 10.06 4.19
CA ALA A 100 0.30 9.96 5.50
C ALA A 100 0.32 11.29 6.25
N ASP A 101 0.63 12.38 5.55
CA ASP A 101 0.58 13.74 6.13
C ASP A 101 -0.84 14.09 6.61
N MET A 102 -1.87 13.81 5.78
CA MET A 102 -3.28 14.06 6.11
C MET A 102 -3.76 13.20 7.29
N LEU A 103 -3.33 11.92 7.38
CA LEU A 103 -3.69 11.04 8.51
C LEU A 103 -3.15 11.58 9.84
N ILE A 104 -1.90 12.06 9.85
CA ILE A 104 -1.30 12.68 11.04
C ILE A 104 -2.01 14.00 11.36
N GLU A 105 -2.31 14.83 10.36
CA GLU A 105 -3.02 16.09 10.52
C GLU A 105 -4.40 15.91 11.17
N ARG A 106 -5.11 14.87 10.77
CA ARG A 106 -6.41 14.51 11.33
C ARG A 106 -6.30 13.81 12.71
N GLY A 107 -5.10 13.63 13.23
CA GLY A 107 -4.85 13.02 14.54
C GLY A 107 -5.10 11.51 14.58
N ALA A 108 -5.20 10.82 13.43
CA ALA A 108 -5.35 9.37 13.39
C ALA A 108 -4.09 8.66 13.91
N PHE A 109 -2.92 9.17 13.55
CA PHE A 109 -1.61 8.65 13.96
C PHE A 109 -0.67 9.80 14.34
N ASP A 110 0.35 9.51 15.15
CA ASP A 110 1.42 10.46 15.46
C ASP A 110 2.59 10.35 14.49
N SER A 111 2.75 9.19 13.87
CA SER A 111 3.78 8.89 12.88
C SER A 111 3.31 7.82 11.90
N VAL A 112 3.83 7.86 10.67
CA VAL A 112 3.53 6.87 9.64
C VAL A 112 4.83 6.39 9.01
N VAL A 113 5.00 5.06 8.88
CA VAL A 113 6.04 4.43 8.07
C VAL A 113 5.39 3.88 6.80
N LEU A 114 5.83 4.34 5.66
CA LEU A 114 5.41 3.88 4.34
C LEU A 114 6.42 2.86 3.80
N ALA A 115 5.94 1.69 3.40
CA ALA A 115 6.71 0.64 2.73
C ALA A 115 6.12 0.38 1.34
N PRO A 116 6.38 1.26 0.36
CA PRO A 116 5.85 1.07 -0.99
C PRO A 116 6.68 0.05 -1.76
N ILE A 117 5.99 -0.91 -2.36
CA ILE A 117 6.62 -1.94 -3.20
C ILE A 117 5.92 -2.09 -4.56
N GLY A 118 5.04 -1.17 -4.93
CA GLY A 118 4.28 -1.19 -6.16
C GLY A 118 5.17 -1.25 -7.41
N VAL A 119 4.67 -1.91 -8.47
CA VAL A 119 5.39 -2.08 -9.74
C VAL A 119 4.50 -1.64 -10.90
N GLY A 120 4.94 -0.63 -11.65
CA GLY A 120 4.23 -0.12 -12.81
C GLY A 120 3.86 -1.21 -13.81
N GLY A 121 2.63 -1.17 -14.33
CA GLY A 121 2.14 -2.10 -15.34
C GLY A 121 1.91 -3.55 -14.86
N SER A 122 2.16 -3.87 -13.58
CA SER A 122 2.01 -5.26 -13.12
C SER A 122 0.55 -5.71 -13.08
N ARG A 123 0.31 -6.97 -13.47
CA ARG A 123 -0.99 -7.64 -13.35
C ARG A 123 -1.07 -8.40 -12.02
N ILE A 124 -2.29 -8.73 -11.59
CA ILE A 124 -2.49 -9.40 -10.30
C ILE A 124 -1.81 -10.77 -10.23
N GLU A 125 -1.76 -11.52 -11.33
CA GLU A 125 -1.15 -12.85 -11.43
C GLU A 125 0.34 -12.82 -11.08
N GLU A 126 1.02 -11.71 -11.37
CA GLU A 126 2.44 -11.54 -11.03
C GLU A 126 2.71 -11.49 -9.52
N TRP A 127 1.69 -11.16 -8.72
CA TRP A 127 1.77 -11.06 -7.26
C TRP A 127 1.40 -12.35 -6.52
N THR A 128 0.79 -13.32 -7.21
CA THR A 128 0.45 -14.64 -6.65
C THR A 128 1.69 -15.45 -6.30
N THR A 129 1.53 -16.47 -5.47
CA THR A 129 2.60 -17.42 -5.15
C THR A 129 3.22 -18.00 -6.43
N GLY A 130 4.52 -17.81 -6.60
CA GLY A 130 5.25 -18.19 -7.81
C GLY A 130 5.27 -17.14 -8.92
N GLY A 131 4.46 -16.07 -8.81
CA GLY A 131 4.48 -14.96 -9.76
C GLY A 131 5.72 -14.08 -9.65
N ALA A 132 6.02 -13.34 -10.71
CA ALA A 132 7.26 -12.57 -10.85
C ALA A 132 7.47 -11.49 -9.77
N ARG A 133 6.37 -10.96 -9.18
CA ARG A 133 6.41 -9.91 -8.14
C ARG A 133 6.22 -10.46 -6.72
N HIS A 134 5.86 -11.74 -6.59
CA HIS A 134 5.62 -12.36 -5.29
C HIS A 134 6.80 -12.25 -4.33
N ARG A 135 8.01 -12.44 -4.86
CA ARG A 135 9.24 -12.34 -4.08
C ARG A 135 9.44 -10.96 -3.44
N ARG A 136 9.01 -9.90 -4.11
CA ARG A 136 9.08 -8.53 -3.61
C ARG A 136 8.24 -8.36 -2.33
N LEU A 137 7.05 -8.96 -2.31
CA LEU A 137 6.18 -9.02 -1.13
C LEU A 137 6.85 -9.78 0.02
N GLN A 138 7.43 -10.95 -0.25
CA GLN A 138 8.15 -11.75 0.74
C GLN A 138 9.30 -10.99 1.38
N VAL A 139 10.12 -10.34 0.56
CA VAL A 139 11.29 -9.57 1.03
C VAL A 139 10.87 -8.37 1.86
N ALA A 140 9.87 -7.62 1.43
CA ALA A 140 9.38 -6.47 2.17
C ALA A 140 8.87 -6.87 3.56
N ILE A 141 8.12 -7.99 3.66
CA ILE A 141 7.62 -8.50 4.94
C ILE A 141 8.77 -8.98 5.83
N ALA A 142 9.71 -9.76 5.29
CA ALA A 142 10.83 -10.31 6.06
C ALA A 142 11.73 -9.19 6.60
N ARG A 143 12.14 -8.24 5.76
CA ARG A 143 13.01 -7.14 6.17
C ARG A 143 12.34 -6.14 7.11
N ALA A 144 11.04 -5.86 6.93
CA ALA A 144 10.30 -5.06 7.90
C ALA A 144 10.32 -5.73 9.28
N GLY A 145 10.10 -7.07 9.33
CA GLY A 145 10.18 -7.84 10.57
C GLY A 145 11.57 -7.79 11.23
N GLU A 146 12.65 -7.85 10.45
CA GLU A 146 14.03 -7.72 10.94
C GLU A 146 14.34 -6.32 11.47
N ALA A 147 13.78 -5.29 10.83
CA ALA A 147 13.85 -3.92 11.32
C ALA A 147 12.94 -3.65 12.55
N GLY A 148 12.26 -4.68 13.09
CA GLY A 148 11.33 -4.55 14.20
C GLY A 148 9.99 -3.92 13.85
N LEU A 149 9.71 -3.71 12.55
CA LEU A 149 8.46 -3.13 12.08
C LEU A 149 7.39 -4.22 11.93
N ARG A 150 6.16 -3.90 12.38
CA ARG A 150 4.97 -4.73 12.17
C ARG A 150 3.95 -3.95 11.35
N PHE A 151 3.57 -4.49 10.21
CA PHE A 151 2.54 -3.86 9.39
C PHE A 151 1.22 -3.75 10.16
N THR A 152 0.62 -2.56 10.10
CA THR A 152 -0.70 -2.24 10.66
C THR A 152 -1.77 -2.14 9.58
N HIS A 153 -1.39 -1.81 8.35
CA HIS A 153 -2.27 -1.66 7.19
C HIS A 153 -1.56 -2.16 5.94
N LEU A 154 -2.30 -2.84 5.06
CA LEU A 154 -1.85 -3.21 3.73
C LEU A 154 -2.79 -2.56 2.71
N LEU A 155 -2.25 -1.78 1.79
CA LEU A 155 -2.99 -1.02 0.79
C LEU A 155 -2.75 -1.64 -0.58
N TRP A 156 -3.76 -2.32 -1.11
CA TRP A 156 -3.73 -2.93 -2.44
C TRP A 156 -4.33 -1.98 -3.48
N HIS A 157 -3.48 -1.52 -4.40
CA HIS A 157 -3.90 -0.69 -5.52
C HIS A 157 -3.47 -1.33 -6.83
N GLN A 158 -4.37 -2.06 -7.47
CA GLN A 158 -4.13 -2.76 -8.73
C GLN A 158 -5.47 -3.10 -9.37
N GLY A 159 -5.53 -3.15 -10.69
CA GLY A 159 -6.69 -3.57 -11.46
C GLY A 159 -6.69 -2.98 -12.87
N GLU A 160 -6.05 -1.84 -13.09
CA GLU A 160 -6.00 -1.14 -14.36
C GLU A 160 -5.34 -2.01 -15.45
N SER A 161 -4.21 -2.68 -15.13
CA SER A 161 -3.54 -3.57 -16.09
C SER A 161 -4.40 -4.77 -16.46
N ASN A 162 -5.11 -5.39 -15.50
CA ASN A 162 -6.02 -6.49 -15.78
C ASN A 162 -7.26 -6.01 -16.54
N ALA A 163 -7.77 -4.81 -16.24
CA ALA A 163 -8.93 -4.23 -16.95
C ALA A 163 -8.65 -3.99 -18.43
N VAL A 164 -7.42 -3.60 -18.78
CA VAL A 164 -7.01 -3.30 -20.17
C VAL A 164 -6.64 -4.57 -20.94
N HIS A 165 -5.94 -5.51 -20.33
CA HIS A 165 -5.36 -6.64 -21.06
C HIS A 165 -6.22 -7.92 -21.03
N GLU A 166 -6.70 -8.32 -19.86
CA GLU A 166 -7.46 -9.58 -19.68
C GLU A 166 -8.50 -9.41 -18.56
N PRO A 167 -9.68 -8.82 -18.82
CA PRO A 167 -10.65 -8.49 -17.78
C PRO A 167 -11.47 -9.71 -17.34
N ASP A 168 -10.83 -10.68 -16.69
CA ASP A 168 -11.46 -11.83 -16.04
C ASP A 168 -11.61 -11.58 -14.52
N GLY A 169 -12.82 -11.22 -14.10
CA GLY A 169 -13.11 -10.93 -12.69
C GLY A 169 -12.99 -12.18 -11.80
N ARG A 170 -13.25 -13.39 -12.30
CA ARG A 170 -13.09 -14.62 -11.53
C ARG A 170 -11.61 -14.90 -11.27
N LEU A 171 -10.80 -14.86 -12.31
CA LEU A 171 -9.35 -15.00 -12.19
C LEU A 171 -8.77 -13.96 -11.23
N TYR A 172 -9.22 -12.69 -11.34
CA TYR A 172 -8.80 -11.63 -10.44
C TYR A 172 -9.08 -11.95 -8.98
N ALA A 173 -10.30 -12.39 -8.66
CA ALA A 173 -10.70 -12.73 -7.30
C ALA A 173 -9.90 -13.94 -6.75
N ASP A 174 -9.65 -14.96 -7.57
CA ASP A 174 -8.89 -16.13 -7.17
C ASP A 174 -7.41 -15.79 -6.92
N CYS A 175 -6.81 -14.95 -7.77
CA CYS A 175 -5.46 -14.42 -7.57
C CYS A 175 -5.36 -13.60 -6.28
N PHE A 176 -6.35 -12.73 -6.00
CA PHE A 176 -6.34 -11.94 -4.77
C PHE A 176 -6.44 -12.82 -3.51
N ARG A 177 -7.27 -13.85 -3.52
CA ARG A 177 -7.34 -14.84 -2.42
C ARG A 177 -6.01 -15.54 -2.19
N ASN A 178 -5.29 -15.89 -3.27
CA ASN A 178 -3.95 -16.48 -3.17
C ASN A 178 -2.95 -15.50 -2.52
N ILE A 179 -2.96 -14.22 -2.94
CA ILE A 179 -2.13 -13.17 -2.34
C ILE A 179 -2.45 -13.01 -0.85
N HIS A 180 -3.73 -12.95 -0.50
CA HIS A 180 -4.18 -12.85 0.90
C HIS A 180 -3.68 -14.04 1.72
N ALA A 181 -3.86 -15.28 1.24
CA ALA A 181 -3.39 -16.49 1.93
C ALA A 181 -1.87 -16.47 2.13
N ALA A 182 -1.12 -16.03 1.13
CA ALA A 182 0.34 -15.89 1.21
C ALA A 182 0.75 -14.86 2.28
N VAL A 183 0.13 -13.68 2.31
CA VAL A 183 0.37 -12.65 3.34
C VAL A 183 0.14 -13.20 4.75
N ARG A 184 -0.97 -13.93 4.95
CA ARG A 184 -1.28 -14.58 6.23
C ARG A 184 -0.25 -15.66 6.59
N SER A 185 0.23 -16.45 5.63
CA SER A 185 1.27 -17.46 5.85
C SER A 185 2.62 -16.88 6.26
N TYR A 186 2.90 -15.63 5.90
CA TYR A 186 4.08 -14.87 6.34
C TYR A 186 3.91 -14.20 7.72
N GLY A 187 2.79 -14.49 8.40
CA GLY A 187 2.54 -14.01 9.78
C GLY A 187 1.94 -12.60 9.86
N VAL A 188 1.62 -11.94 8.74
CA VAL A 188 1.02 -10.61 8.75
C VAL A 188 -0.48 -10.72 8.96
N GLN A 189 -1.00 -10.17 10.07
CA GLN A 189 -2.42 -10.18 10.43
C GLN A 189 -3.13 -8.83 10.17
N ALA A 190 -2.40 -7.81 9.77
CA ALA A 190 -2.95 -6.50 9.46
C ALA A 190 -4.03 -6.57 8.36
N PRO A 191 -5.07 -5.73 8.41
CA PRO A 191 -6.09 -5.70 7.37
C PRO A 191 -5.51 -5.30 6.02
N ILE A 192 -6.05 -5.89 4.95
CA ILE A 192 -5.76 -5.51 3.57
C ILE A 192 -6.94 -4.70 3.05
N TYR A 193 -6.68 -3.47 2.62
CA TYR A 193 -7.64 -2.58 1.99
C TYR A 193 -7.52 -2.70 0.47
N VAL A 194 -8.62 -3.02 -0.21
CA VAL A 194 -8.66 -3.27 -1.65
C VAL A 194 -9.29 -2.08 -2.34
N ALA A 195 -8.49 -1.32 -3.09
CA ALA A 195 -9.02 -0.24 -3.92
C ALA A 195 -9.82 -0.79 -5.10
N GLN A 196 -10.87 -0.09 -5.51
CA GLN A 196 -11.45 -0.21 -6.84
C GLN A 196 -10.64 0.68 -7.79
N ALA A 197 -9.93 0.07 -8.74
CA ALA A 197 -8.98 0.75 -9.61
C ALA A 197 -8.90 0.02 -10.96
N THR A 198 -9.52 0.59 -11.98
CA THR A 198 -9.59 -0.03 -13.32
C THR A 198 -9.40 0.98 -14.45
N VAL A 199 -9.46 2.29 -14.17
CA VAL A 199 -9.36 3.34 -15.19
C VAL A 199 -7.91 3.59 -15.59
N CYS A 200 -7.59 3.26 -16.85
CA CYS A 200 -6.33 3.58 -17.50
C CYS A 200 -6.58 3.69 -19.01
N GLN A 201 -6.71 4.92 -19.52
CA GLN A 201 -7.04 5.23 -20.93
C GLN A 201 -8.32 4.54 -21.46
N SER A 202 -9.13 4.02 -20.57
CA SER A 202 -10.38 3.31 -20.85
C SER A 202 -11.39 3.58 -19.72
N PRO A 203 -12.70 3.45 -19.99
CA PRO A 203 -13.71 3.57 -18.93
C PRO A 203 -13.56 2.46 -17.89
N PRO A 204 -14.18 2.63 -16.70
CA PRO A 204 -14.15 1.61 -15.65
C PRO A 204 -14.58 0.22 -16.14
N ASN A 205 -13.85 -0.81 -15.74
CA ASN A 205 -14.16 -2.20 -16.09
C ASN A 205 -14.96 -2.88 -14.99
N GLU A 206 -16.24 -3.16 -15.24
CA GLU A 206 -17.15 -3.69 -14.22
C GLU A 206 -16.81 -5.13 -13.80
N ALA A 207 -16.24 -5.96 -14.67
CA ALA A 207 -15.84 -7.32 -14.29
C ALA A 207 -14.76 -7.31 -13.20
N ILE A 208 -13.72 -6.48 -13.35
CA ILE A 208 -12.67 -6.31 -12.36
C ILE A 208 -13.19 -5.60 -11.11
N ARG A 209 -13.99 -4.52 -11.25
CA ARG A 209 -14.60 -3.80 -10.12
C ARG A 209 -15.47 -4.71 -9.26
N ALA A 210 -16.30 -5.54 -9.89
CA ALA A 210 -17.13 -6.52 -9.18
C ALA A 210 -16.27 -7.52 -8.40
N ALA A 211 -15.16 -7.98 -8.97
CA ALA A 211 -14.20 -8.87 -8.29
C ALA A 211 -13.53 -8.16 -7.10
N GLN A 212 -13.11 -6.91 -7.25
CA GLN A 212 -12.52 -6.11 -6.16
C GLN A 212 -13.51 -5.92 -5.00
N ARG A 213 -14.80 -5.73 -5.28
CA ARG A 213 -15.85 -5.69 -4.24
C ARG A 213 -16.10 -7.05 -3.61
N ALA A 214 -16.14 -8.10 -4.44
CA ALA A 214 -16.49 -9.46 -4.00
C ALA A 214 -15.43 -10.12 -3.09
N VAL A 215 -14.17 -9.68 -3.14
CA VAL A 215 -13.12 -10.20 -2.24
C VAL A 215 -13.13 -9.53 -0.87
N VAL A 216 -13.88 -8.46 -0.67
CA VAL A 216 -13.99 -7.78 0.63
C VAL A 216 -14.71 -8.70 1.61
N ASP A 217 -14.00 -9.07 2.66
CA ASP A 217 -14.51 -9.89 3.76
C ASP A 217 -13.87 -9.43 5.08
N PRO A 218 -14.59 -8.64 5.90
CA PRO A 218 -14.08 -8.15 7.18
C PRO A 218 -13.69 -9.26 8.17
N ALA A 219 -14.30 -10.45 8.07
CA ALA A 219 -13.97 -11.59 8.92
C ALA A 219 -12.57 -12.16 8.59
N LEU A 220 -12.14 -12.06 7.34
CA LEU A 220 -10.79 -12.41 6.89
C LEU A 220 -9.80 -11.24 6.99
N GLY A 221 -10.24 -10.08 7.48
CA GLY A 221 -9.42 -8.88 7.52
C GLY A 221 -9.20 -8.24 6.14
N ILE A 222 -10.10 -8.48 5.19
CA ILE A 222 -10.11 -7.82 3.88
C ILE A 222 -11.16 -6.72 3.90
N ARG A 223 -10.75 -5.47 3.71
CA ARG A 223 -11.59 -4.28 3.81
C ARG A 223 -11.72 -3.58 2.47
N ALA A 224 -12.81 -2.85 2.29
CA ALA A 224 -12.95 -1.95 1.15
C ALA A 224 -11.92 -0.82 1.27
N GLY A 225 -11.13 -0.62 0.24
CA GLY A 225 -10.36 0.58 0.00
C GLY A 225 -11.18 1.61 -0.78
N PRO A 226 -10.55 2.69 -1.28
CA PRO A 226 -11.23 3.72 -2.04
C PRO A 226 -11.66 3.24 -3.45
N ASP A 227 -12.67 3.90 -3.99
CA ASP A 227 -13.00 3.83 -5.41
C ASP A 227 -12.24 4.93 -6.16
N THR A 228 -11.08 4.60 -6.69
CA THR A 228 -10.22 5.55 -7.41
C THR A 228 -10.64 5.76 -8.87
N ASP A 229 -11.56 4.95 -9.38
CA ASP A 229 -12.17 5.18 -10.69
C ASP A 229 -13.09 6.42 -10.71
N THR A 230 -13.48 6.91 -9.52
CA THR A 230 -14.22 8.18 -9.36
C THR A 230 -13.35 9.42 -9.59
N ILE A 231 -12.02 9.26 -9.66
CA ILE A 231 -11.11 10.35 -10.03
C ILE A 231 -11.18 10.55 -11.54
N GLY A 232 -11.77 11.66 -11.95
CA GLY A 232 -12.06 11.95 -13.35
C GLY A 232 -10.81 12.11 -14.24
N PRO A 233 -11.00 12.10 -15.57
CA PRO A 233 -9.91 12.19 -16.52
C PRO A 233 -9.13 13.51 -16.43
N GLU A 234 -9.75 14.60 -15.98
CA GLU A 234 -9.11 15.91 -15.76
C GLU A 234 -8.06 15.91 -14.66
N HIS A 235 -8.08 14.87 -13.81
CA HIS A 235 -7.12 14.62 -12.75
C HIS A 235 -6.02 13.62 -13.12
N ARG A 236 -5.98 13.15 -14.36
CA ARG A 236 -5.02 12.19 -14.90
C ARG A 236 -4.26 12.81 -16.08
N PHE A 237 -2.92 12.90 -15.98
CA PHE A 237 -2.14 13.64 -16.97
C PHE A 237 -1.95 12.89 -18.31
N ASP A 238 -2.13 11.58 -18.31
CA ASP A 238 -2.03 10.71 -19.51
C ASP A 238 -3.26 9.80 -19.69
N GLY A 239 -4.36 10.10 -18.98
CA GLY A 239 -5.57 9.28 -18.96
C GLY A 239 -5.50 8.05 -18.06
N CYS A 240 -4.36 7.82 -17.39
CA CYS A 240 -4.11 6.70 -16.48
C CYS A 240 -3.58 7.18 -15.13
N HIS A 241 -2.44 7.86 -15.13
CA HIS A 241 -1.70 8.24 -13.94
C HIS A 241 -2.14 9.61 -13.41
N MET A 242 -2.07 9.77 -12.10
CA MET A 242 -2.60 10.94 -11.40
C MET A 242 -1.77 12.20 -11.63
N ALA A 243 -2.40 13.28 -12.10
CA ALA A 243 -1.88 14.64 -12.01
C ALA A 243 -1.80 15.07 -10.53
N GLU A 244 -1.25 16.25 -10.23
CA GLU A 244 -1.17 16.73 -8.84
C GLU A 244 -2.52 16.77 -8.13
N SER A 245 -3.55 17.31 -8.78
CA SER A 245 -4.92 17.33 -8.26
C SER A 245 -5.49 15.92 -8.06
N GLY A 246 -5.13 14.99 -8.94
CA GLY A 246 -5.48 13.57 -8.80
C GLY A 246 -4.78 12.90 -7.63
N LEU A 247 -3.50 13.18 -7.39
CA LEU A 247 -2.76 12.67 -6.22
C LEU A 247 -3.35 13.17 -4.90
N ILE A 248 -3.79 14.42 -4.84
CA ILE A 248 -4.49 14.98 -3.67
C ILE A 248 -5.80 14.23 -3.45
N ARG A 249 -6.63 14.10 -4.48
CA ARG A 249 -7.91 13.40 -4.37
C ARG A 249 -7.74 11.92 -4.03
N HIS A 250 -6.74 11.25 -4.61
CA HIS A 250 -6.39 9.87 -4.32
C HIS A 250 -6.01 9.68 -2.84
N ALA A 251 -5.18 10.59 -2.31
CA ALA A 251 -4.81 10.60 -0.89
C ALA A 251 -6.03 10.81 0.03
N GLU A 252 -6.92 11.75 -0.30
CA GLU A 252 -8.16 12.01 0.44
C GLU A 252 -9.05 10.77 0.51
N LEU A 253 -9.28 10.10 -0.62
CA LEU A 253 -10.08 8.88 -0.70
C LEU A 253 -9.49 7.75 0.17
N TRP A 254 -8.16 7.57 0.16
CA TRP A 254 -7.50 6.61 1.04
C TRP A 254 -7.65 6.99 2.51
N VAL A 255 -7.49 8.27 2.87
CA VAL A 255 -7.73 8.74 4.25
C VAL A 255 -9.15 8.41 4.70
N GLU A 256 -10.15 8.69 3.86
CA GLU A 256 -11.56 8.37 4.16
C GLU A 256 -11.76 6.86 4.38
N ALA A 257 -11.19 6.01 3.52
CA ALA A 257 -11.28 4.56 3.65
C ALA A 257 -10.61 4.02 4.94
N LEU A 258 -9.50 4.61 5.35
CA LEU A 258 -8.76 4.19 6.53
C LEU A 258 -9.42 4.66 7.83
N ILE A 259 -9.88 5.91 7.92
CA ILE A 259 -10.50 6.48 9.13
C ILE A 259 -11.96 6.04 9.25
N GLY A 260 -12.71 5.97 8.14
CA GLY A 260 -14.14 5.62 8.14
C GLY A 260 -14.43 4.23 8.70
N GLY A 261 -13.46 3.30 8.58
CA GLY A 261 -13.56 1.96 9.19
C GLY A 261 -13.32 1.94 10.72
N GLU A 262 -12.69 2.95 11.29
CA GLU A 262 -12.34 3.02 12.72
C GLU A 262 -13.39 3.76 13.56
N THR A 263 -14.08 4.75 13.02
CA THR A 263 -15.14 5.49 13.74
C THR A 263 -16.33 4.61 14.14
N ALA A 264 -16.53 3.47 13.47
CA ALA A 264 -17.53 2.49 13.85
C ALA A 264 -17.19 1.74 15.18
N LYS A 265 -15.94 1.80 15.66
CA LYS A 265 -15.51 1.14 16.92
C LYS A 265 -15.50 2.05 18.15
N THR A 266 -15.55 3.37 17.97
CA THR A 266 -15.39 4.36 19.04
C THR A 266 -16.68 5.13 19.40
N ALA A 267 -17.84 4.73 18.89
CA ALA A 267 -19.09 5.29 19.40
C ALA A 267 -19.20 4.96 20.90
N PRO A 268 -19.30 5.95 21.81
CA PRO A 268 -19.47 5.71 23.24
C PRO A 268 -20.76 4.91 23.44
N ARG A 269 -20.67 3.80 24.19
CA ARG A 269 -21.87 3.05 24.60
C ARG A 269 -22.78 4.02 25.39
N PRO A 270 -24.07 4.10 25.05
CA PRO A 270 -24.98 4.93 25.83
C PRO A 270 -24.96 4.45 27.30
N HIS A 271 -24.72 5.38 28.22
CA HIS A 271 -24.82 5.11 29.64
C HIS A 271 -26.22 4.57 29.94
N PRO A 272 -26.36 3.47 30.67
CA PRO A 272 -27.66 3.03 31.13
C PRO A 272 -28.27 4.12 32.03
N ALA A 273 -29.45 4.59 31.65
CA ALA A 273 -30.20 5.54 32.44
C ALA A 273 -30.38 4.99 33.86
N GLY A 274 -29.79 5.68 34.83
CA GLY A 274 -29.99 5.37 36.24
C GLY A 274 -31.47 5.46 36.57
N LYS A 275 -32.02 4.37 37.08
CA LYS A 275 -33.34 4.38 37.74
C LYS A 275 -33.19 5.26 38.96
N VAL A 276 -33.87 6.41 38.95
CA VAL A 276 -34.16 7.18 40.17
C VAL A 276 -35.27 6.44 40.89
N GLY A 277 -34.96 5.87 42.03
CA GLY A 277 -35.91 5.39 43.01
C GLY A 277 -36.28 6.49 44.00
#